data_0f9f27836e1f89f7e49ec3f94e141d60
#
_entry.id   0f9f27836e1f89f7e49ec3f94e141d60
#
_cell.length_a   1.000
_cell.length_b   1.000
_cell.length_c   1.000
_cell.angle_alpha   90.00
_cell.angle_beta   90.00
_cell.angle_gamma   90.00
#
_symmetry.space_group_name_H-M   'P 1'
#
loop_
_entity.id
_entity.type
_entity.pdbx_description
1 polymer ?
#
loop_
_entity_poly.entity_id
_entity_poly.type
_entity_poly.pdbx_seq_one_letter_code
_entity_poly.pdbx_strand_id
1 'polypeptide(L)'
;MPEPTDNGKTYTFKIRQDAKFHDGSPLTAADVAASWNEIIFPPEDVLSPRQSHYIMVDKVEAPDPTTVTFHLKFATNAFLPALADPYSWIYQKKILDKDPRWYEKNILGSGPFKFAGYQIGQSIKGYATLTTITRDYRISTALSGSMRRNRRSRSTRSAATGRRSNFGAIRPRRSTS
;
A
#
# COMPACT_ATOMS: atom_id res chain seq x y z
N MET A 1 -1.63 -1.89 21.89
CA MET A 1 -1.69 -0.63 21.11
C MET A 1 -1.04 0.45 21.97
N PRO A 2 -0.38 1.43 21.37
CA PRO A 2 0.12 2.56 22.13
C PRO A 2 -1.06 3.35 22.70
N GLU A 3 -0.99 3.68 23.98
CA GLU A 3 -1.95 4.57 24.60
C GLU A 3 -1.52 6.02 24.34
N PRO A 4 -2.44 6.89 23.89
CA PRO A 4 -2.11 8.27 23.66
C PRO A 4 -1.89 9.01 24.98
N THR A 5 -0.90 9.89 25.00
CA THR A 5 -0.64 10.84 26.08
C THR A 5 -1.00 12.27 25.65
N ASP A 6 -0.84 13.24 26.52
CA ASP A 6 -1.11 14.65 26.20
C ASP A 6 -2.52 14.87 25.61
N ASN A 7 -3.54 14.41 26.34
CA ASN A 7 -4.94 14.51 25.93
C ASN A 7 -5.22 13.95 24.50
N GLY A 8 -4.55 12.86 24.14
CA GLY A 8 -4.74 12.19 22.85
C GLY A 8 -3.93 12.77 21.71
N LYS A 9 -2.93 13.61 21.97
CA LYS A 9 -2.11 14.26 20.94
C LYS A 9 -0.74 13.64 20.74
N THR A 10 -0.27 12.78 21.65
CA THR A 10 1.07 12.21 21.55
C THR A 10 0.97 10.67 21.55
N TYR A 11 1.54 10.05 20.54
CA TYR A 11 1.61 8.60 20.38
C TYR A 11 3.06 8.15 20.31
N THR A 12 3.44 7.25 21.25
CA THR A 12 4.81 6.72 21.32
C THR A 12 4.83 5.23 20.99
N PHE A 13 5.66 4.85 20.02
CA PHE A 13 5.84 3.48 19.55
C PHE A 13 7.24 2.98 19.88
N LYS A 14 7.35 1.75 20.37
CA LYS A 14 8.62 1.04 20.54
C LYS A 14 8.90 0.18 19.32
N ILE A 15 10.08 0.36 18.71
CA ILE A 15 10.54 -0.40 17.57
C ILE A 15 11.28 -1.63 18.04
N ARG A 16 11.02 -2.76 17.40
CA ARG A 16 11.72 -4.02 17.67
C ARG A 16 13.19 -3.91 17.31
N GLN A 17 14.06 -4.29 18.23
CA GLN A 17 15.51 -4.21 18.06
C GLN A 17 16.09 -5.30 17.16
N ASP A 18 15.37 -6.41 16.96
CA ASP A 18 15.78 -7.53 16.11
C ASP A 18 15.34 -7.38 14.65
N ALA A 19 14.63 -6.30 14.31
CA ALA A 19 14.21 -6.01 12.95
C ALA A 19 15.38 -5.58 12.08
N LYS A 20 15.46 -6.15 10.87
CA LYS A 20 16.52 -5.85 9.89
C LYS A 20 15.94 -5.63 8.51
N PHE A 21 16.60 -4.77 7.75
CA PHE A 21 16.39 -4.68 6.31
C PHE A 21 16.96 -5.89 5.57
N HIS A 22 16.60 -6.06 4.30
CA HIS A 22 17.04 -7.18 3.46
C HIS A 22 18.54 -7.18 3.15
N ASP A 23 19.23 -6.07 3.36
CA ASP A 23 20.69 -5.94 3.27
C ASP A 23 21.40 -6.34 4.57
N GLY A 24 20.63 -6.70 5.61
CA GLY A 24 21.15 -7.09 6.93
C GLY A 24 21.36 -5.94 7.91
N SER A 25 21.20 -4.69 7.49
CA SER A 25 21.29 -3.53 8.38
C SER A 25 20.12 -3.50 9.37
N PRO A 26 20.31 -3.00 10.61
CA PRO A 26 19.25 -2.88 11.59
C PRO A 26 18.20 -1.84 11.12
N LEU A 27 16.92 -2.13 11.39
CA LEU A 27 15.83 -1.17 11.26
C LEU A 27 15.69 -0.41 12.59
N THR A 28 15.79 0.92 12.53
CA THR A 28 15.78 1.78 13.71
C THR A 28 14.60 2.75 13.71
N ALA A 29 14.38 3.39 14.84
CA ALA A 29 13.37 4.44 14.96
C ALA A 29 13.66 5.63 14.02
N ALA A 30 14.94 5.92 13.75
CA ALA A 30 15.33 6.97 12.79
C ALA A 30 14.85 6.66 11.37
N ASP A 31 14.87 5.39 10.94
CA ASP A 31 14.38 4.97 9.63
C ASP A 31 12.85 5.15 9.55
N VAL A 32 12.14 4.79 10.63
CA VAL A 32 10.69 4.97 10.71
C VAL A 32 10.33 6.45 10.67
N ALA A 33 10.98 7.29 11.48
CA ALA A 33 10.72 8.73 11.51
C ALA A 33 11.05 9.39 10.16
N ALA A 34 12.16 9.03 9.52
CA ALA A 34 12.52 9.56 8.20
C ALA A 34 11.47 9.19 7.15
N SER A 35 11.01 7.93 7.12
CA SER A 35 10.00 7.48 6.17
C SER A 35 8.67 8.22 6.34
N TRP A 36 8.23 8.43 7.58
CA TRP A 36 7.02 9.18 7.85
C TRP A 36 7.14 10.66 7.54
N ASN A 37 8.31 11.26 7.80
CA ASN A 37 8.55 12.66 7.44
C ASN A 37 8.51 12.88 5.92
N GLU A 38 9.02 11.95 5.11
CA GLU A 38 8.89 12.01 3.64
C GLU A 38 7.43 11.93 3.17
N ILE A 39 6.59 11.16 3.85
CA ILE A 39 5.17 11.04 3.51
C ILE A 39 4.39 12.29 3.93
N ILE A 40 4.64 12.80 5.14
CA ILE A 40 3.84 13.87 5.78
C ILE A 40 4.35 15.26 5.42
N PHE A 41 5.67 15.42 5.35
CA PHE A 41 6.38 16.68 5.10
C PHE A 41 7.34 16.53 3.92
N PRO A 42 6.85 16.18 2.72
CA PRO A 42 7.71 15.98 1.56
C PRO A 42 8.45 17.29 1.22
N PRO A 43 9.66 17.20 0.63
CA PRO A 43 10.33 18.34 0.02
C PRO A 43 9.45 19.04 -1.04
N GLU A 44 9.71 20.32 -1.33
CA GLU A 44 8.85 21.15 -2.21
C GLU A 44 8.66 20.57 -3.62
N ASP A 45 9.64 19.82 -4.12
CA ASP A 45 9.63 19.20 -5.45
C ASP A 45 9.14 17.74 -5.46
N VAL A 46 8.75 17.20 -4.30
CA VAL A 46 8.26 15.82 -4.15
C VAL A 46 6.76 15.82 -3.87
N LEU A 47 5.99 15.23 -4.78
CA LEU A 47 4.56 15.04 -4.58
C LEU A 47 4.29 13.82 -3.69
N SER A 48 3.73 14.03 -2.51
CA SER A 48 3.21 12.96 -1.65
C SER A 48 1.68 12.88 -1.74
N PRO A 49 1.11 11.93 -2.50
CA PRO A 49 -0.36 11.80 -2.65
C PRO A 49 -1.08 11.49 -1.32
N ARG A 50 -0.33 11.09 -0.29
CA ARG A 50 -0.89 10.67 1.01
C ARG A 50 -0.76 11.72 2.10
N GLN A 51 -0.08 12.82 1.85
CA GLN A 51 0.11 13.90 2.81
C GLN A 51 -1.22 14.35 3.44
N SER A 52 -2.28 14.42 2.64
CA SER A 52 -3.61 14.84 3.11
C SER A 52 -4.24 13.91 4.16
N HIS A 53 -3.83 12.63 4.21
CA HIS A 53 -4.32 11.69 5.22
C HIS A 53 -3.73 11.95 6.61
N TYR A 54 -2.66 12.72 6.70
CA TYR A 54 -1.89 12.96 7.94
C TYR A 54 -1.87 14.44 8.36
N ILE A 55 -2.86 15.21 7.94
CA ILE A 55 -2.99 16.65 8.28
C ILE A 55 -3.02 16.91 9.78
N MET A 56 -3.45 15.91 10.57
CA MET A 56 -3.47 15.96 12.03
C MET A 56 -2.08 15.88 12.65
N VAL A 57 -1.05 15.40 11.92
CA VAL A 57 0.31 15.24 12.45
C VAL A 57 1.02 16.60 12.42
N ASP A 58 1.65 16.95 13.54
CA ASP A 58 2.48 18.14 13.70
C ASP A 58 3.94 17.81 13.43
N LYS A 59 4.45 16.76 14.07
CA LYS A 59 5.84 16.30 13.87
C LYS A 59 5.99 14.82 14.18
N VAL A 60 7.05 14.22 13.63
CA VAL A 60 7.48 12.84 13.93
C VAL A 60 8.93 12.88 14.36
N GLU A 61 9.23 12.30 15.50
CA GLU A 61 10.56 12.30 16.14
C GLU A 61 11.03 10.88 16.49
N ALA A 62 12.33 10.69 16.49
CA ALA A 62 12.98 9.49 17.01
C ALA A 62 13.97 9.92 18.13
N PRO A 63 13.51 10.04 19.37
CA PRO A 63 14.36 10.49 20.48
C PRO A 63 15.47 9.52 20.81
N ASP A 64 15.28 8.24 20.54
CA ASP A 64 16.27 7.18 20.69
C ASP A 64 16.13 6.12 19.56
N PRO A 65 17.08 5.22 19.37
CA PRO A 65 17.06 4.23 18.27
C PRO A 65 15.87 3.28 18.26
N THR A 66 15.11 3.21 19.35
CA THR A 66 14.01 2.26 19.56
C THR A 66 12.65 2.92 19.72
N THR A 67 12.60 4.24 19.81
CA THR A 67 11.35 4.96 20.10
C THR A 67 11.02 5.94 18.99
N VAL A 68 9.79 5.87 18.49
CA VAL A 68 9.21 6.86 17.56
C VAL A 68 8.04 7.53 18.22
N THR A 69 7.99 8.87 18.17
CA THR A 69 6.92 9.66 18.75
C THR A 69 6.26 10.51 17.66
N PHE A 70 4.94 10.41 17.57
CA PHE A 70 4.11 11.25 16.74
C PHE A 70 3.41 12.28 17.60
N HIS A 71 3.52 13.55 17.24
CA HIS A 71 2.79 14.66 17.87
C HIS A 71 1.69 15.10 16.92
N LEU A 72 0.47 15.23 17.45
CA LEU A 72 -0.70 15.65 16.70
C LEU A 72 -1.08 17.09 17.04
N LYS A 73 -1.52 17.84 16.06
CA LYS A 73 -2.09 19.20 16.21
C LYS A 73 -3.38 19.17 17.03
N PHE A 74 -4.18 18.11 16.84
CA PHE A 74 -5.43 17.86 17.55
C PHE A 74 -5.66 16.37 17.75
N ALA A 75 -6.33 16.02 18.84
CA ALA A 75 -6.68 14.62 19.15
C ALA A 75 -7.72 14.09 18.15
N THR A 76 -7.49 12.89 17.63
CA THR A 76 -8.41 12.22 16.70
C THR A 76 -8.26 10.71 16.74
N ASN A 77 -9.38 10.00 16.59
CA ASN A 77 -9.40 8.54 16.47
C ASN A 77 -9.00 8.05 15.09
N ALA A 78 -8.88 8.95 14.09
CA ALA A 78 -8.49 8.61 12.72
C ALA A 78 -6.99 8.32 12.57
N PHE A 79 -6.15 8.71 13.53
CA PHE A 79 -4.70 8.61 13.42
C PHE A 79 -4.21 7.16 13.32
N LEU A 80 -4.60 6.30 14.25
CA LEU A 80 -4.16 4.89 14.24
C LEU A 80 -4.65 4.11 12.99
N PRO A 81 -5.92 4.25 12.54
CA PRO A 81 -6.34 3.69 11.27
C PRO A 81 -5.53 4.21 10.07
N ALA A 82 -5.18 5.50 10.05
CA ALA A 82 -4.36 6.08 8.98
C ALA A 82 -2.95 5.47 8.96
N LEU A 83 -2.32 5.22 10.13
CA LEU A 83 -1.02 4.55 10.18
C LEU A 83 -1.05 3.10 9.66
N ALA A 84 -2.20 2.43 9.72
CA ALA A 84 -2.39 1.07 9.22
C ALA A 84 -2.55 0.98 7.70
N ASP A 85 -2.38 2.08 6.97
CA ASP A 85 -2.40 2.11 5.50
C ASP A 85 -1.32 1.15 4.93
N PRO A 86 -1.68 0.21 4.03
CA PRO A 86 -0.74 -0.77 3.47
C PRO A 86 0.38 -0.17 2.63
N TYR A 87 0.32 1.11 2.33
CA TYR A 87 1.35 1.85 1.59
C TYR A 87 2.33 2.62 2.48
N SER A 88 2.26 2.47 3.80
CA SER A 88 3.16 3.10 4.76
C SER A 88 4.44 2.27 4.91
N TRP A 89 5.25 2.23 3.84
CA TRP A 89 6.49 1.48 3.82
C TRP A 89 7.59 2.21 4.57
N ILE A 90 8.45 1.45 5.25
CA ILE A 90 9.60 1.99 5.95
C ILE A 90 10.84 1.88 5.06
N TYR A 91 11.46 3.00 4.81
CA TYR A 91 12.67 3.17 4.03
C TYR A 91 13.89 3.35 4.95
N GLN A 92 15.06 2.99 4.46
CA GLN A 92 16.30 3.19 5.20
C GLN A 92 16.71 4.67 5.14
N LYS A 93 16.79 5.33 6.31
CA LYS A 93 17.14 6.75 6.40
C LYS A 93 18.44 7.09 5.69
N LYS A 94 19.49 6.25 5.86
CA LYS A 94 20.78 6.42 5.20
C LYS A 94 20.68 6.50 3.66
N ILE A 95 19.73 5.80 3.07
CA ILE A 95 19.49 5.84 1.62
C ILE A 95 18.73 7.11 1.26
N LEU A 96 17.68 7.45 2.01
CA LEU A 96 16.89 8.68 1.78
C LEU A 96 17.76 9.94 1.88
N ASP A 97 18.63 10.02 2.89
CA ASP A 97 19.55 11.16 3.08
C ASP A 97 20.55 11.31 1.91
N LYS A 98 20.91 10.19 1.25
CA LYS A 98 21.87 10.18 0.14
C LYS A 98 21.19 10.44 -1.21
N ASP A 99 20.06 9.82 -1.46
CA ASP A 99 19.30 9.91 -2.70
C ASP A 99 17.80 9.65 -2.39
N PRO A 100 16.99 10.69 -2.21
CA PRO A 100 15.55 10.56 -1.94
C PRO A 100 14.79 9.79 -3.02
N ARG A 101 15.31 9.78 -4.26
CA ARG A 101 14.67 9.10 -5.41
C ARG A 101 15.18 7.67 -5.65
N TRP A 102 16.07 7.17 -4.81
CA TRP A 102 16.64 5.82 -4.96
C TRP A 102 15.56 4.74 -5.02
N TYR A 103 14.53 4.86 -4.19
CA TYR A 103 13.42 3.90 -4.11
C TYR A 103 12.47 3.93 -5.32
N GLU A 104 12.56 4.89 -6.21
CA GLU A 104 11.82 4.88 -7.48
C GLU A 104 12.27 3.72 -8.40
N LYS A 105 13.52 3.31 -8.28
CA LYS A 105 14.15 2.28 -9.13
C LYS A 105 14.62 1.05 -8.37
N ASN A 106 14.64 1.11 -7.04
CA ASN A 106 15.20 0.06 -6.21
C ASN A 106 14.20 -0.36 -5.11
N ILE A 107 14.32 -1.59 -4.67
CA ILE A 107 13.48 -2.15 -3.61
C ILE A 107 14.38 -2.67 -2.49
N LEU A 108 14.27 -2.09 -1.32
CA LEU A 108 14.87 -2.55 -0.08
C LEU A 108 13.82 -2.46 1.02
N GLY A 109 13.44 -3.58 1.59
CA GLY A 109 12.43 -3.67 2.65
C GLY A 109 12.90 -4.49 3.82
N SER A 110 12.02 -4.69 4.80
CA SER A 110 12.22 -5.52 6.00
C SER A 110 11.17 -6.65 6.11
N GLY A 111 10.39 -6.85 5.05
CA GLY A 111 9.32 -7.83 5.02
C GLY A 111 9.78 -9.28 4.84
N PRO A 112 8.83 -10.24 4.81
CA PRO A 112 9.14 -11.67 4.72
C PRO A 112 9.68 -12.13 3.37
N PHE A 113 9.62 -11.29 2.35
CA PHE A 113 10.12 -11.61 1.02
C PHE A 113 11.08 -10.55 0.51
N LYS A 114 12.26 -10.99 0.09
CA LYS A 114 13.25 -10.18 -0.59
C LYS A 114 12.95 -10.16 -2.08
N PHE A 115 12.94 -8.97 -2.67
CA PHE A 115 12.75 -8.79 -4.10
C PHE A 115 13.88 -9.43 -4.91
N ALA A 116 13.52 -10.14 -5.99
CA ALA A 116 14.47 -10.82 -6.86
C ALA A 116 14.36 -10.39 -8.33
N GLY A 117 13.20 -9.87 -8.75
CA GLY A 117 13.06 -9.40 -10.12
C GLY A 117 11.61 -9.11 -10.49
N TYR A 118 11.46 -8.27 -11.51
CA TYR A 118 10.17 -7.88 -12.08
C TYR A 118 10.25 -7.86 -13.61
N GLN A 119 9.33 -8.53 -14.24
CA GLN A 119 9.14 -8.50 -15.69
C GLN A 119 7.76 -7.90 -15.99
N ILE A 120 7.75 -6.75 -16.66
CA ILE A 120 6.52 -5.99 -16.93
C ILE A 120 5.47 -6.85 -17.62
N GLY A 121 4.29 -6.94 -17.02
CA GLY A 121 3.16 -7.71 -17.54
C GLY A 121 3.30 -9.23 -17.49
N GLN A 122 4.37 -9.77 -16.91
CA GLN A 122 4.64 -11.20 -16.85
C GLN A 122 4.72 -11.72 -15.41
N SER A 123 5.69 -11.28 -14.63
CA SER A 123 5.95 -11.86 -13.31
C SER A 123 6.64 -10.90 -12.34
N ILE A 124 6.40 -11.12 -11.05
CA ILE A 124 7.22 -10.63 -9.95
C ILE A 124 7.81 -11.83 -9.22
N LYS A 125 9.08 -11.75 -8.84
CA LYS A 125 9.80 -12.81 -8.13
C LYS A 125 10.33 -12.30 -6.80
N GLY A 126 10.21 -13.12 -5.77
CA GLY A 126 10.76 -12.84 -4.45
C GLY A 126 11.19 -14.14 -3.75
N TYR A 127 12.14 -14.03 -2.85
CA TYR A 127 12.60 -15.13 -1.99
C TYR A 127 12.22 -14.86 -0.55
N ALA A 128 11.78 -15.89 0.17
CA ALA A 128 11.51 -15.81 1.60
C ALA A 128 12.81 -15.48 2.36
N THR A 129 12.71 -14.61 3.37
CA THR A 129 13.83 -14.30 4.26
C THR A 129 13.62 -14.99 5.61
N LEU A 130 14.71 -15.50 6.21
CA LEU A 130 14.69 -16.09 7.55
C LEU A 130 14.76 -15.04 8.67
N THR A 131 15.03 -13.78 8.32
CA THR A 131 15.25 -12.66 9.24
C THR A 131 14.03 -11.77 9.44
N THR A 132 12.85 -12.25 9.07
CA THR A 132 11.62 -11.47 9.14
C THR A 132 11.05 -11.39 10.56
N ILE A 133 10.37 -10.29 10.82
CA ILE A 133 9.64 -9.99 12.07
C ILE A 133 8.61 -11.07 12.45
N THR A 134 8.16 -11.87 11.51
CA THR A 134 7.13 -12.91 11.67
C THR A 134 7.73 -14.32 11.68
N ARG A 135 8.43 -14.69 12.75
CA ARG A 135 8.97 -16.06 12.92
C ARG A 135 7.92 -17.17 12.98
N ASP A 136 6.68 -16.82 13.31
CA ASP A 136 5.61 -17.78 13.60
C ASP A 136 4.74 -18.17 12.40
N TYR A 137 4.94 -17.57 11.23
CA TYR A 137 4.22 -17.94 10.02
C TYR A 137 5.05 -18.84 9.10
N ARG A 138 4.45 -19.96 8.66
CA ARG A 138 5.01 -20.75 7.57
C ARG A 138 4.94 -19.92 6.29
N ILE A 139 6.08 -19.39 5.89
CA ILE A 139 6.21 -18.60 4.65
C ILE A 139 6.65 -19.58 3.56
N SER A 140 5.96 -19.57 2.41
CA SER A 140 6.42 -20.31 1.23
C SER A 140 7.82 -19.81 0.82
N THR A 141 8.71 -20.73 0.48
CA THR A 141 10.14 -20.42 0.18
C THR A 141 10.31 -19.48 -1.01
N ALA A 142 9.33 -19.40 -1.89
CA ALA A 142 9.33 -18.49 -3.03
C ALA A 142 7.93 -17.93 -3.31
N LEU A 143 7.86 -16.66 -3.65
CA LEU A 143 6.67 -16.01 -4.19
C LEU A 143 6.87 -15.83 -5.70
N SER A 144 6.11 -16.55 -6.51
CA SER A 144 6.03 -16.34 -7.95
C SER A 144 4.58 -16.05 -8.32
N GLY A 145 4.31 -14.82 -8.72
CA GLY A 145 3.00 -14.40 -9.22
C GLY A 145 3.05 -14.13 -10.72
N SER A 146 2.24 -14.85 -11.52
CA SER A 146 2.02 -14.49 -12.92
C SER A 146 0.88 -13.47 -13.00
N MET A 147 1.14 -12.29 -13.56
CA MET A 147 0.07 -11.36 -13.90
C MET A 147 -0.68 -11.88 -15.13
N ARG A 148 -1.75 -12.64 -14.91
CA ARG A 148 -2.70 -12.92 -15.99
C ARG A 148 -3.39 -11.60 -16.36
N ARG A 149 -3.07 -11.06 -17.54
CA ARG A 149 -3.94 -10.08 -18.20
C ARG A 149 -5.29 -10.76 -18.40
N ASN A 150 -6.28 -10.34 -17.60
CA ASN A 150 -7.66 -10.68 -17.85
C ASN A 150 -8.10 -9.90 -19.11
N ARG A 151 -7.77 -10.42 -20.28
CA ARG A 151 -8.40 -10.02 -21.53
C ARG A 151 -9.85 -10.50 -21.41
N ARG A 152 -10.72 -9.68 -20.85
CA ARG A 152 -12.14 -9.77 -21.18
C ARG A 152 -12.23 -9.52 -22.67
N SER A 153 -12.23 -10.61 -23.44
CA SER A 153 -12.70 -10.58 -24.80
C SER A 153 -14.14 -10.06 -24.73
N ARG A 154 -14.36 -8.84 -25.12
CA ARG A 154 -15.68 -8.40 -25.57
C ARG A 154 -15.96 -9.24 -26.81
N SER A 155 -16.55 -10.41 -26.64
CA SER A 155 -17.22 -11.07 -27.73
C SER A 155 -18.45 -10.20 -28.02
N THR A 156 -18.34 -9.38 -29.01
CA THR A 156 -19.48 -8.85 -29.73
C THR A 156 -20.18 -10.07 -30.35
N ARG A 157 -21.08 -10.67 -29.61
CA ARG A 157 -22.08 -11.56 -30.20
C ARG A 157 -23.00 -10.67 -31.03
N SER A 158 -22.67 -10.55 -32.31
CA SER A 158 -23.61 -10.20 -33.36
C SER A 158 -24.63 -11.35 -33.43
N ALA A 159 -25.72 -11.23 -32.69
CA ALA A 159 -26.86 -12.13 -32.80
C ALA A 159 -27.69 -11.66 -34.00
N ALA A 160 -27.29 -12.08 -35.19
CA ALA A 160 -28.19 -12.13 -36.34
C ALA A 160 -29.14 -13.31 -36.11
N THR A 161 -30.23 -13.12 -35.37
CA THR A 161 -31.38 -14.03 -35.33
C THR A 161 -32.52 -13.30 -35.96
N GLY A 162 -32.72 -13.58 -37.25
CA GLY A 162 -33.96 -13.29 -37.96
C GLY A 162 -35.08 -14.10 -37.31
N ARG A 163 -35.89 -13.46 -36.49
CA ARG A 163 -37.24 -13.95 -36.13
C ARG A 163 -38.23 -13.20 -37.01
N ARG A 164 -38.69 -13.93 -38.04
CA ARG A 164 -39.92 -13.58 -38.72
C ARG A 164 -41.08 -13.75 -37.70
N SER A 165 -41.61 -12.63 -37.24
CA SER A 165 -42.91 -12.62 -36.54
C SER A 165 -43.99 -12.48 -37.60
N ASN A 166 -44.77 -13.57 -37.82
CA ASN A 166 -46.05 -13.54 -38.49
C ASN A 166 -47.02 -12.70 -37.66
N PHE A 167 -47.26 -11.47 -38.07
CA PHE A 167 -48.39 -10.70 -37.60
C PHE A 167 -49.61 -11.12 -38.42
N GLY A 168 -50.51 -11.91 -37.79
CA GLY A 168 -51.81 -12.24 -38.33
C GLY A 168 -52.64 -10.99 -38.49
N ALA A 169 -53.23 -10.84 -39.68
CA ALA A 169 -54.11 -9.77 -40.05
C ALA A 169 -55.38 -9.82 -39.20
N ILE A 170 -55.63 -8.80 -38.41
CA ILE A 170 -56.90 -8.57 -37.72
C ILE A 170 -57.84 -7.92 -38.74
N ARG A 171 -58.88 -8.67 -39.15
CA ARG A 171 -59.97 -8.17 -39.98
C ARG A 171 -60.88 -7.22 -39.14
N PRO A 172 -61.25 -6.08 -39.67
CA PRO A 172 -62.27 -5.23 -39.02
C PRO A 172 -63.63 -5.83 -39.09
N ARG A 173 -64.33 -5.88 -37.95
CA ARG A 173 -65.81 -6.18 -37.91
C ARG A 173 -66.54 -5.03 -38.49
N ARG A 174 -67.41 -5.33 -39.51
CA ARG A 174 -68.47 -4.43 -39.99
C ARG A 174 -69.56 -4.36 -38.94
N SER A 175 -69.96 -3.15 -38.59
CA SER A 175 -71.21 -2.85 -37.90
C SER A 175 -72.35 -2.80 -38.93
N THR A 176 -73.36 -3.58 -38.70
CA THR A 176 -74.68 -3.44 -39.39
C THR A 176 -75.70 -2.90 -38.40
N SER A 177 -76.30 -1.83 -38.76
CA SER A 177 -77.64 -1.28 -38.39
C SER A 177 -77.89 -1.01 -36.93
#